data_b2c608cee20de5658606a1caf7f110eb
#
_entry.id   b2c608cee20de5658606a1caf7f110eb
#
_cell.length_a   1.000
_cell.length_b   1.000
_cell.length_c   1.000
_cell.angle_alpha   90.00
_cell.angle_beta   90.00
_cell.angle_gamma   90.00
#
_symmetry.space_group_name_H-M   'P 1'
#
loop_
_entity.id
_entity.type
_entity.pdbx_description
1 polymer ?
#
loop_
_entity_poly.entity_id
_entity_poly.type
_entity_poly.pdbx_seq_one_letter_code
_entity_poly.pdbx_strand_id
1 'polypeptide(L)'
;MKYKTIIFALCLWMAGTLSAQSVYPGQFAGKMKLNTVAPVKAESFDLQDVRLLPSRFRDNMLRDSVWMTSIDVNRLIHSFRTNAGIWAGREGGYMTVKKYGGWESLDCELRGHTTGHLLSAYGLMYAATGSEIFKLKGDSIVTELGKVQDALGNGYLSTFPEELINRNIKGQSVWAPWYTLHKLFS
;
A
#
# COMPACT_ATOMS: atom_id res chain seq x y z
N MET A 1 -53.47 -1.39 33.65
CA MET A 1 -52.74 -2.59 33.24
C MET A 1 -52.27 -2.63 31.80
N LYS A 2 -52.83 -1.85 30.87
CA LYS A 2 -52.46 -1.90 29.40
C LYS A 2 -51.11 -1.28 29.04
N TYR A 3 -50.57 -0.35 29.81
CA TYR A 3 -49.28 0.31 29.47
C TYR A 3 -48.01 -0.50 29.85
N LYS A 4 -48.09 -1.40 30.83
CA LYS A 4 -46.94 -2.24 31.23
C LYS A 4 -46.63 -3.29 30.18
N THR A 5 -47.61 -3.79 29.46
CA THR A 5 -47.45 -4.80 28.39
C THR A 5 -46.85 -4.22 27.14
N ILE A 6 -47.15 -2.95 26.82
CA ILE A 6 -46.59 -2.25 25.63
C ILE A 6 -45.12 -1.91 25.83
N ILE A 7 -44.71 -1.50 27.04
CA ILE A 7 -43.32 -1.20 27.35
C ILE A 7 -42.46 -2.49 27.28
N PHE A 8 -43.00 -3.63 27.75
CA PHE A 8 -42.28 -4.91 27.69
C PHE A 8 -42.13 -5.41 26.23
N ALA A 9 -43.11 -5.21 25.37
CA ALA A 9 -43.03 -5.54 23.95
C ALA A 9 -42.05 -4.62 23.18
N LEU A 10 -41.98 -3.33 23.54
CA LEU A 10 -40.99 -2.42 22.95
C LEU A 10 -39.54 -2.76 23.37
N CYS A 11 -39.32 -3.18 24.61
CA CYS A 11 -38.00 -3.61 25.08
C CYS A 11 -37.54 -4.94 24.43
N LEU A 12 -38.48 -5.85 24.14
CA LEU A 12 -38.16 -7.08 23.41
C LEU A 12 -37.86 -6.83 21.92
N TRP A 13 -38.41 -5.78 21.33
CA TRP A 13 -38.17 -5.42 19.93
C TRP A 13 -36.81 -4.69 19.75
N MET A 14 -36.29 -4.04 20.80
CA MET A 14 -34.97 -3.43 20.80
C MET A 14 -33.83 -4.43 21.10
N ALA A 15 -34.14 -5.64 21.57
CA ALA A 15 -33.14 -6.69 21.85
C ALA A 15 -32.76 -7.53 20.61
N GLY A 16 -33.28 -7.21 19.45
CA GLY A 16 -33.24 -8.08 18.29
C GLY A 16 -32.39 -7.60 17.11
N THR A 17 -31.23 -6.99 17.29
CA THR A 17 -30.15 -6.98 16.27
C THR A 17 -28.81 -6.68 16.94
N LEU A 18 -28.35 -7.55 17.80
CA LEU A 18 -26.93 -7.75 17.96
C LEU A 18 -26.49 -8.52 16.71
N SER A 19 -26.32 -7.82 15.59
CA SER A 19 -25.53 -8.32 14.48
C SER A 19 -24.22 -8.77 15.07
N ALA A 20 -23.89 -10.06 14.97
CA ALA A 20 -22.55 -10.52 15.22
C ALA A 20 -21.61 -9.66 14.38
N GLN A 21 -20.78 -8.85 15.02
CA GLN A 21 -19.79 -8.05 14.31
C GLN A 21 -18.96 -8.98 13.44
N SER A 22 -18.81 -8.61 12.18
CA SER A 22 -17.91 -9.30 11.27
C SER A 22 -16.54 -9.40 11.94
N VAL A 23 -15.96 -10.59 11.88
CA VAL A 23 -14.64 -10.90 12.46
C VAL A 23 -13.52 -10.09 11.80
N TYR A 24 -13.82 -9.45 10.69
CA TYR A 24 -12.93 -8.57 9.95
C TYR A 24 -13.48 -7.15 9.91
N PRO A 25 -12.64 -6.12 9.81
CA PRO A 25 -13.08 -4.76 9.61
C PRO A 25 -14.18 -4.71 8.56
N GLY A 26 -15.29 -4.03 8.84
CA GLY A 26 -16.49 -4.05 8.01
C GLY A 26 -16.23 -3.67 6.54
N GLN A 27 -15.20 -2.87 6.30
CA GLN A 27 -14.71 -2.50 4.96
C GLN A 27 -14.23 -3.70 4.11
N PHE A 28 -13.85 -4.82 4.72
CA PHE A 28 -13.36 -6.02 4.04
C PHE A 28 -14.38 -7.16 4.01
N ALA A 29 -15.48 -7.07 4.74
CA ALA A 29 -16.46 -8.15 4.86
C ALA A 29 -16.97 -8.66 3.50
N GLY A 30 -17.21 -7.76 2.54
CA GLY A 30 -17.64 -8.12 1.17
C GLY A 30 -16.54 -8.73 0.28
N LYS A 31 -15.27 -8.63 0.69
CA LYS A 31 -14.13 -9.17 -0.07
C LYS A 31 -13.66 -10.53 0.45
N MET A 32 -14.05 -10.89 1.67
CA MET A 32 -13.66 -12.16 2.29
C MET A 32 -14.48 -13.31 1.73
N LYS A 33 -13.81 -14.30 1.17
CA LYS A 33 -14.43 -15.54 0.63
C LYS A 33 -14.29 -16.74 1.55
N LEU A 34 -13.55 -16.60 2.65
CA LEU A 34 -13.29 -17.66 3.60
C LEU A 34 -14.10 -17.44 4.87
N ASN A 35 -14.66 -18.53 5.42
CA ASN A 35 -15.27 -18.50 6.73
C ASN A 35 -14.19 -18.45 7.80
N THR A 36 -14.47 -17.73 8.88
CA THR A 36 -13.58 -17.67 10.03
C THR A 36 -13.51 -19.04 10.72
N VAL A 37 -12.32 -19.59 10.84
CA VAL A 37 -12.06 -20.87 11.49
C VAL A 37 -11.94 -20.71 13.01
N ALA A 38 -11.46 -19.56 13.47
CA ALA A 38 -11.30 -19.24 14.88
C ALA A 38 -11.92 -17.86 15.19
N PRO A 39 -12.62 -17.70 16.33
CA PRO A 39 -13.17 -16.42 16.72
C PRO A 39 -12.05 -15.42 17.01
N VAL A 40 -12.11 -14.26 16.41
CA VAL A 40 -11.22 -13.14 16.75
C VAL A 40 -11.68 -12.57 18.08
N LYS A 41 -10.76 -12.50 19.03
CA LYS A 41 -11.04 -12.01 20.39
C LYS A 41 -10.82 -10.51 20.56
N ALA A 42 -10.04 -9.91 19.66
CA ALA A 42 -9.77 -8.48 19.64
C ALA A 42 -9.46 -8.04 18.20
N GLU A 43 -9.96 -6.88 17.81
CA GLU A 43 -9.67 -6.24 16.54
C GLU A 43 -9.03 -4.89 16.80
N SER A 44 -8.12 -4.46 15.91
CA SER A 44 -7.58 -3.10 15.95
C SER A 44 -8.62 -2.11 15.47
N PHE A 45 -8.57 -0.89 16.00
CA PHE A 45 -9.30 0.22 15.41
C PHE A 45 -8.79 0.50 13.99
N ASP A 46 -9.67 1.01 13.13
CA ASP A 46 -9.25 1.54 11.84
C ASP A 46 -8.37 2.78 12.08
N LEU A 47 -7.30 2.93 11.28
CA LEU A 47 -6.38 4.07 11.41
C LEU A 47 -7.08 5.42 11.24
N GLN A 48 -8.16 5.49 10.45
CA GLN A 48 -8.96 6.72 10.29
C GLN A 48 -9.71 7.12 11.57
N ASP A 49 -9.93 6.19 12.51
CA ASP A 49 -10.61 6.43 13.78
C ASP A 49 -9.65 6.77 14.92
N VAL A 50 -8.34 6.67 14.67
CA VAL A 50 -7.29 6.90 15.67
C VAL A 50 -6.50 8.15 15.31
N ARG A 51 -6.29 9.04 16.28
CA ARG A 51 -5.46 10.25 16.12
C ARG A 51 -4.42 10.34 17.23
N LEU A 52 -3.18 10.59 16.82
CA LEU A 52 -2.11 10.84 17.77
C LEU A 52 -2.28 12.20 18.44
N LEU A 53 -2.33 12.20 19.77
CA LEU A 53 -2.28 13.44 20.57
C LEU A 53 -0.87 14.05 20.52
N PRO A 54 -0.71 15.35 20.91
CA PRO A 54 0.60 15.99 21.01
C PRO A 54 1.57 15.14 21.84
N SER A 55 2.63 14.66 21.19
CA SER A 55 3.60 13.73 21.78
C SER A 55 4.78 13.52 20.83
N ARG A 56 5.88 12.95 21.34
CA ARG A 56 7.02 12.53 20.52
C ARG A 56 6.63 11.61 19.33
N PHE A 57 5.57 10.81 19.48
CA PHE A 57 5.10 9.93 18.41
C PHE A 57 4.46 10.73 17.28
N ARG A 58 3.63 11.73 17.62
CA ARG A 58 3.08 12.66 16.64
C ARG A 58 4.17 13.46 15.95
N ASP A 59 5.17 13.95 16.70
CA ASP A 59 6.28 14.71 16.13
C ASP A 59 7.11 13.86 15.16
N ASN A 60 7.31 12.57 15.44
CA ASN A 60 7.94 11.63 14.51
C ASN A 60 7.11 11.46 13.25
N MET A 61 5.81 11.19 13.38
CA MET A 61 4.90 11.08 12.24
C MET A 61 4.94 12.34 11.36
N LEU A 62 5.00 13.53 11.96
CA LEU A 62 5.10 14.78 11.20
C LEU A 62 6.45 14.91 10.47
N ARG A 63 7.55 14.47 11.05
CA ARG A 63 8.87 14.43 10.37
C ARG A 63 8.86 13.46 9.21
N ASP A 64 8.29 12.27 9.41
CA ASP A 64 8.12 11.27 8.33
C ASP A 64 7.24 11.81 7.20
N SER A 65 6.17 12.53 7.57
CA SER A 65 5.28 13.21 6.63
C SER A 65 6.05 14.19 5.71
N VAL A 66 6.91 15.03 6.29
CA VAL A 66 7.75 15.97 5.54
C VAL A 66 8.70 15.21 4.60
N TRP A 67 9.36 14.15 5.09
CA TRP A 67 10.25 13.34 4.27
C TRP A 67 9.48 12.67 3.12
N MET A 68 8.36 12.00 3.38
CA MET A 68 7.55 11.32 2.38
C MET A 68 7.06 12.28 1.30
N THR A 69 6.62 13.49 1.67
CA THR A 69 6.17 14.49 0.70
C THR A 69 7.30 15.06 -0.15
N SER A 70 8.54 15.03 0.32
CA SER A 70 9.73 15.49 -0.41
C SER A 70 10.21 14.51 -1.50
N ILE A 71 9.75 13.27 -1.47
CA ILE A 71 10.20 12.23 -2.42
C ILE A 71 9.69 12.54 -3.83
N ASP A 72 10.62 12.57 -4.78
CA ASP A 72 10.30 12.76 -6.20
C ASP A 72 9.84 11.43 -6.83
N VAL A 73 8.62 11.41 -7.33
CA VAL A 73 8.02 10.26 -8.00
C VAL A 73 8.86 9.80 -9.19
N ASN A 74 9.46 10.73 -9.95
CA ASN A 74 10.29 10.36 -11.11
C ASN A 74 11.52 9.53 -10.71
N ARG A 75 12.07 9.77 -9.51
CA ARG A 75 13.17 8.96 -8.99
C ARG A 75 12.72 7.53 -8.66
N LEU A 76 11.53 7.38 -8.08
CA LEU A 76 10.97 6.06 -7.73
C LEU A 76 10.66 5.24 -8.98
N ILE A 77 10.11 5.88 -10.01
CA ILE A 77 9.66 5.20 -11.24
C ILE A 77 10.79 5.04 -12.26
N HIS A 78 11.95 5.65 -12.05
CA HIS A 78 13.07 5.62 -13.00
C HIS A 78 13.45 4.18 -13.42
N SER A 79 13.69 3.29 -12.46
CA SER A 79 14.09 1.90 -12.75
C SER A 79 12.98 1.09 -13.46
N PHE A 80 11.73 1.37 -13.14
CA PHE A 80 10.57 0.75 -13.82
C PHE A 80 10.50 1.18 -15.28
N ARG A 81 10.59 2.49 -15.55
CA ARG A 81 10.58 3.04 -16.91
C ARG A 81 11.78 2.52 -17.73
N THR A 82 12.95 2.43 -17.10
CA THR A 82 14.15 1.86 -17.74
C THR A 82 13.92 0.42 -18.14
N ASN A 83 13.33 -0.40 -17.28
CA ASN A 83 13.03 -1.80 -17.59
C ASN A 83 12.01 -1.95 -18.73
N ALA A 84 11.03 -1.05 -18.80
CA ALA A 84 10.02 -1.06 -19.85
C ALA A 84 10.48 -0.41 -21.18
N GLY A 85 11.69 0.13 -21.25
CA GLY A 85 12.22 0.79 -22.44
C GLY A 85 11.53 2.10 -22.80
N ILE A 86 10.83 2.73 -21.84
CA ILE A 86 10.19 4.03 -22.04
C ILE A 86 11.01 5.16 -21.42
N TRP A 87 10.65 6.40 -21.75
CA TRP A 87 11.37 7.57 -21.23
C TRP A 87 11.46 7.57 -19.69
N ALA A 88 12.66 7.40 -19.17
CA ALA A 88 12.95 7.30 -17.74
C ALA A 88 13.45 8.61 -17.11
N GLY A 89 13.54 9.67 -17.90
CA GLY A 89 14.11 10.95 -17.49
C GLY A 89 15.47 11.20 -18.11
N ARG A 90 15.89 12.46 -18.12
CA ARG A 90 17.18 12.87 -18.69
C ARG A 90 18.34 12.45 -17.80
N GLU A 91 19.39 11.91 -18.40
CA GLU A 91 20.66 11.64 -17.73
C GLU A 91 21.63 12.80 -17.97
N GLY A 92 22.09 13.42 -16.88
CA GLY A 92 23.01 14.55 -16.93
C GLY A 92 22.38 15.90 -17.28
N GLY A 93 22.98 16.98 -16.78
CA GLY A 93 22.54 18.35 -17.00
C GLY A 93 21.39 18.81 -16.12
N TYR A 94 20.81 19.96 -16.46
CA TYR A 94 19.68 20.56 -15.77
C TYR A 94 18.42 19.69 -15.93
N MET A 95 17.67 19.50 -14.86
CA MET A 95 16.47 18.63 -14.79
C MET A 95 16.74 17.13 -14.94
N THR A 96 17.90 16.67 -14.53
CA THR A 96 18.24 15.25 -14.47
C THR A 96 17.45 14.54 -13.39
N VAL A 97 16.91 13.35 -13.67
CA VAL A 97 16.39 12.46 -12.65
C VAL A 97 17.56 11.90 -11.84
N LYS A 98 17.62 12.21 -10.56
CA LYS A 98 18.59 11.62 -9.63
C LYS A 98 18.22 10.16 -9.38
N LYS A 99 18.97 9.24 -9.96
CA LYS A 99 18.81 7.79 -9.71
C LYS A 99 19.05 7.48 -8.23
N TYR A 100 18.35 6.46 -7.73
CA TYR A 100 18.70 5.87 -6.44
C TYR A 100 19.92 4.97 -6.60
N GLY A 101 20.67 4.83 -5.50
CA GLY A 101 21.80 3.91 -5.41
C GLY A 101 21.54 2.79 -4.40
N GLY A 102 22.56 2.03 -4.06
CA GLY A 102 22.47 0.92 -3.12
C GLY A 102 21.49 -0.15 -3.60
N TRP A 103 20.56 -0.54 -2.76
CA TRP A 103 19.56 -1.57 -3.11
C TRP A 103 18.55 -1.17 -4.20
N GLU A 104 18.49 0.10 -4.54
CA GLU A 104 17.67 0.62 -5.63
C GLU A 104 18.48 0.92 -6.90
N SER A 105 19.78 0.65 -6.92
CA SER A 105 20.60 0.82 -8.12
C SER A 105 20.18 -0.12 -9.24
N LEU A 106 20.39 0.28 -10.49
CA LEU A 106 19.93 -0.48 -11.67
C LEU A 106 20.60 -1.86 -11.83
N ASP A 107 21.72 -2.09 -11.16
CA ASP A 107 22.44 -3.37 -11.11
C ASP A 107 22.03 -4.27 -9.91
N CYS A 108 21.19 -3.76 -9.00
CA CYS A 108 20.74 -4.54 -7.84
C CYS A 108 19.47 -5.34 -8.16
N GLU A 109 19.46 -6.63 -7.85
CA GLU A 109 18.32 -7.53 -8.09
C GLU A 109 17.13 -7.30 -7.13
N LEU A 110 17.30 -6.44 -6.11
CA LEU A 110 16.27 -6.04 -5.14
C LEU A 110 15.59 -4.71 -5.51
N ARG A 111 16.09 -4.00 -6.52
CA ARG A 111 15.60 -2.67 -6.89
C ARG A 111 14.08 -2.63 -7.09
N GLY A 112 13.45 -1.51 -6.75
CA GLY A 112 12.01 -1.28 -6.86
C GLY A 112 11.20 -1.60 -5.60
N HIS A 113 11.77 -2.32 -4.62
CA HIS A 113 11.08 -2.65 -3.37
C HIS A 113 10.68 -1.40 -2.57
N THR A 114 11.50 -0.36 -2.58
CA THR A 114 11.21 0.92 -1.89
C THR A 114 9.93 1.57 -2.42
N THR A 115 9.65 1.46 -3.72
CA THR A 115 8.41 1.98 -4.30
C THR A 115 7.18 1.31 -3.69
N GLY A 116 7.20 -0.02 -3.54
CA GLY A 116 6.11 -0.76 -2.89
C GLY A 116 5.95 -0.38 -1.41
N HIS A 117 7.06 -0.28 -0.67
CA HIS A 117 7.01 0.20 0.73
C HIS A 117 6.41 1.61 0.85
N LEU A 118 6.77 2.51 -0.06
CA LEU A 118 6.23 3.87 -0.05
C LEU A 118 4.76 3.93 -0.44
N LEU A 119 4.29 3.09 -1.36
CA LEU A 119 2.86 2.99 -1.66
C LEU A 119 2.06 2.59 -0.42
N SER A 120 2.50 1.54 0.30
CA SER A 120 1.89 1.15 1.57
C SER A 120 1.95 2.29 2.60
N ALA A 121 3.11 2.97 2.72
CA ALA A 121 3.28 4.08 3.66
C ALA A 121 2.38 5.27 3.32
N TYR A 122 2.19 5.63 2.04
CA TYR A 122 1.25 6.67 1.63
C TYR A 122 -0.19 6.30 1.97
N GLY A 123 -0.60 5.06 1.73
CA GLY A 123 -1.93 4.59 2.11
C GLY A 123 -2.17 4.67 3.62
N LEU A 124 -1.23 4.20 4.42
CA LEU A 124 -1.29 4.26 5.89
C LEU A 124 -1.27 5.71 6.41
N MET A 125 -0.44 6.57 5.83
CA MET A 125 -0.37 7.99 6.23
C MET A 125 -1.66 8.74 5.86
N TYR A 126 -2.24 8.46 4.70
CA TYR A 126 -3.55 8.99 4.32
C TYR A 126 -4.63 8.54 5.31
N ALA A 127 -4.71 7.26 5.63
CA ALA A 127 -5.67 6.73 6.60
C ALA A 127 -5.49 7.37 7.99
N ALA A 128 -4.24 7.51 8.46
CA ALA A 128 -3.95 8.06 9.79
C ALA A 128 -4.17 9.56 9.90
N THR A 129 -4.01 10.33 8.81
CA THR A 129 -4.02 11.81 8.86
C THR A 129 -5.20 12.44 8.13
N GLY A 130 -5.79 11.77 7.15
CA GLY A 130 -6.76 12.33 6.22
C GLY A 130 -6.15 13.32 5.21
N SER A 131 -4.81 13.42 5.14
CA SER A 131 -4.14 14.40 4.28
C SER A 131 -4.07 13.93 2.82
N GLU A 132 -4.78 14.62 1.94
CA GLU A 132 -4.89 14.30 0.50
C GLU A 132 -3.56 14.25 -0.24
N ILE A 133 -2.50 14.92 0.26
CA ILE A 133 -1.19 14.90 -0.39
C ILE A 133 -0.63 13.48 -0.52
N PHE A 134 -0.87 12.60 0.47
CA PHE A 134 -0.39 11.22 0.47
C PHE A 134 -1.16 10.38 -0.55
N LYS A 135 -2.49 10.57 -0.63
CA LYS A 135 -3.31 9.94 -1.65
C LYS A 135 -2.87 10.34 -3.04
N LEU A 136 -2.71 11.64 -3.30
CA LEU A 136 -2.28 12.15 -4.61
C LEU A 136 -0.90 11.63 -5.04
N LYS A 137 0.03 11.50 -4.08
CA LYS A 137 1.35 10.90 -4.37
C LYS A 137 1.24 9.40 -4.69
N GLY A 138 0.46 8.66 -3.93
CA GLY A 138 0.19 7.25 -4.21
C GLY A 138 -0.47 7.05 -5.58
N ASP A 139 -1.52 7.81 -5.88
CA ASP A 139 -2.24 7.76 -7.16
C ASP A 139 -1.30 8.10 -8.34
N SER A 140 -0.40 9.07 -8.17
CA SER A 140 0.59 9.42 -9.18
C SER A 140 1.57 8.27 -9.45
N ILE A 141 2.06 7.59 -8.42
CA ILE A 141 2.93 6.43 -8.57
C ILE A 141 2.19 5.29 -9.29
N VAL A 142 0.97 4.97 -8.85
CA VAL A 142 0.16 3.90 -9.46
C VAL A 142 -0.13 4.19 -10.93
N THR A 143 -0.45 5.45 -11.27
CA THR A 143 -0.65 5.89 -12.66
C THR A 143 0.59 5.65 -13.52
N GLU A 144 1.76 5.97 -13.01
CA GLU A 144 3.03 5.76 -13.73
C GLU A 144 3.38 4.27 -13.85
N LEU A 145 3.12 3.48 -12.81
CA LEU A 145 3.29 2.02 -12.85
C LEU A 145 2.36 1.38 -13.89
N GLY A 146 1.12 1.87 -14.03
CA GLY A 146 0.21 1.43 -15.08
C GLY A 146 0.78 1.65 -16.48
N LYS A 147 1.36 2.83 -16.76
CA LYS A 147 2.03 3.10 -18.05
C LYS A 147 3.22 2.16 -18.30
N VAL A 148 3.97 1.82 -17.26
CA VAL A 148 5.07 0.86 -17.34
C VAL A 148 4.55 -0.53 -17.71
N GLN A 149 3.48 -0.98 -17.04
CA GLN A 149 2.86 -2.28 -17.30
C GLN A 149 2.30 -2.36 -18.72
N ASP A 150 1.63 -1.31 -19.18
CA ASP A 150 1.11 -1.21 -20.54
C ASP A 150 2.25 -1.29 -21.59
N ALA A 151 3.38 -0.62 -21.33
CA ALA A 151 4.54 -0.65 -22.22
C ALA A 151 5.23 -2.03 -22.28
N LEU A 152 5.21 -2.80 -21.19
CA LEU A 152 5.71 -4.18 -21.18
C LEU A 152 4.76 -5.14 -21.93
N GLY A 153 3.47 -4.84 -21.98
CA GLY A 153 2.49 -5.46 -22.88
C GLY A 153 2.05 -6.89 -22.52
N ASN A 154 2.60 -7.52 -21.48
CA ASN A 154 2.31 -8.89 -21.07
C ASN A 154 1.72 -9.02 -19.66
N GLY A 155 1.35 -7.89 -19.04
CA GLY A 155 0.85 -7.83 -17.66
C GLY A 155 1.93 -7.88 -16.58
N TYR A 156 3.19 -8.08 -16.94
CA TYR A 156 4.33 -8.00 -16.02
C TYR A 156 4.53 -6.58 -15.51
N LEU A 157 4.94 -6.44 -14.26
CA LEU A 157 5.29 -5.15 -13.66
C LEU A 157 6.45 -5.33 -12.70
N SER A 158 7.62 -4.83 -13.06
CA SER A 158 8.79 -4.77 -12.17
C SER A 158 9.84 -3.78 -12.71
N THR A 159 10.90 -3.62 -11.94
CA THR A 159 12.10 -2.80 -12.28
C THR A 159 13.20 -3.60 -12.97
N PHE A 160 13.01 -4.90 -13.13
CA PHE A 160 13.99 -5.82 -13.72
C PHE A 160 13.31 -6.72 -14.75
N PRO A 161 14.08 -7.29 -15.70
CA PRO A 161 13.54 -8.18 -16.72
C PRO A 161 12.88 -9.41 -16.09
N GLU A 162 11.82 -9.90 -16.71
CA GLU A 162 11.14 -11.16 -16.33
C GLU A 162 12.10 -12.35 -16.30
N GLU A 163 13.21 -12.28 -17.02
CA GLU A 163 14.27 -13.28 -17.03
C GLU A 163 14.82 -13.59 -15.63
N LEU A 164 14.88 -12.62 -14.71
CA LEU A 164 15.31 -12.88 -13.33
C LEU A 164 14.33 -13.82 -12.60
N ILE A 165 13.04 -13.65 -12.82
CA ILE A 165 12.01 -14.56 -12.30
C ILE A 165 12.15 -15.95 -12.94
N ASN A 166 12.30 -16.01 -14.26
CA ASN A 166 12.46 -17.26 -15.01
C ASN A 166 13.69 -18.04 -14.58
N ARG A 167 14.80 -17.35 -14.33
CA ARG A 167 16.03 -17.98 -13.78
C ARG A 167 15.78 -18.56 -12.40
N ASN A 168 15.11 -17.83 -11.53
CA ASN A 168 14.81 -18.31 -10.18
C ASN A 168 13.86 -19.51 -10.20
N ILE A 169 12.85 -19.52 -11.07
CA ILE A 169 11.96 -20.68 -11.27
C ILE A 169 12.73 -21.91 -11.75
N LYS A 170 13.77 -21.73 -12.56
CA LYS A 170 14.66 -22.79 -13.02
C LYS A 170 15.72 -23.22 -11.97
N GLY A 171 15.61 -22.76 -10.74
CA GLY A 171 16.54 -23.09 -9.64
C GLY A 171 17.89 -22.37 -9.69
N GLN A 172 18.05 -21.37 -10.55
CA GLN A 172 19.23 -20.53 -10.58
C GLN A 172 19.17 -19.47 -9.48
N SER A 173 20.31 -19.14 -8.91
CA SER A 173 20.40 -18.11 -7.87
C SER A 173 20.11 -16.73 -8.46
N VAL A 174 19.12 -16.05 -7.89
CA VAL A 174 18.80 -14.63 -8.13
C VAL A 174 18.40 -14.03 -6.78
N TRP A 175 18.96 -12.87 -6.44
CA TRP A 175 18.72 -12.29 -5.13
C TRP A 175 17.37 -11.54 -5.08
N ALA A 176 16.45 -12.06 -4.24
CA ALA A 176 15.21 -11.42 -3.78
C ALA A 176 14.24 -10.82 -4.84
N PRO A 177 14.10 -11.31 -6.10
CA PRO A 177 13.18 -10.72 -7.06
C PRO A 177 11.72 -10.82 -6.60
N TRP A 178 11.35 -11.90 -5.92
CA TRP A 178 10.02 -12.11 -5.33
C TRP A 178 9.70 -11.12 -4.21
N TYR A 179 10.71 -10.66 -3.47
CA TYR A 179 10.51 -9.64 -2.44
C TYR A 179 10.04 -8.31 -3.05
N THR A 180 10.66 -7.87 -4.14
CA THR A 180 10.23 -6.66 -4.86
C THR A 180 8.79 -6.79 -5.34
N LEU A 181 8.43 -7.91 -6.00
CA LEU A 181 7.06 -8.15 -6.43
C LEU A 181 6.08 -8.16 -5.26
N HIS A 182 6.43 -8.85 -4.17
CA HIS A 182 5.60 -8.85 -2.96
C HIS A 182 5.33 -7.43 -2.44
N LYS A 183 6.35 -6.55 -2.44
CA LYS A 183 6.18 -5.17 -1.96
C LYS A 183 5.36 -4.29 -2.90
N LEU A 184 5.38 -4.55 -4.18
CA LEU A 184 4.56 -3.82 -5.15
C LEU A 184 3.07 -4.15 -5.05
N PHE A 185 2.73 -5.35 -4.60
CA PHE A 185 1.37 -5.88 -4.55
C PHE A 185 0.82 -6.10 -3.12
N SER A 186 1.50 -5.62 -2.08
CA SER A 186 1.07 -5.74 -0.68
C SER A 186 0.21 -4.58 -0.17
#